data_424981ec994d28664f22b03720017898
#
_entry.id   424981ec994d28664f22b03720017898
#
_cell.length_a   1.000
_cell.length_b   1.000
_cell.length_c   1.000
_cell.angle_alpha   90.00
_cell.angle_beta   90.00
_cell.angle_gamma   90.00
#
_symmetry.space_group_name_H-M   'P 1'
#
loop_
_entity.id
_entity.type
_entity.pdbx_description
1 polymer ?
#
loop_
_entity_poly.entity_id
_entity_poly.type
_entity_poly.pdbx_seq_one_letter_code
_entity_poly.pdbx_strand_id
1 'polypeptide(L)'
;MRFHGVMAMVMVQDIERALRFYRDTLGFTVQDEQEDWVLFQEGVSLGLSPEPLPEANLAINAVMVTLIVEDVAACYNEMIQQGVAFFLPPTTDGGITFATFRDTEGNLLQLMEMQ
;
A
#
# COMPACT_ATOMS: atom_id res chain seq x y z
N MET A 1 -1.27 28.68 8.96
CA MET A 1 -1.86 27.66 8.04
C MET A 1 -2.37 26.50 8.87
N ARG A 2 -3.53 25.96 8.51
CA ARG A 2 -4.17 24.90 9.31
C ARG A 2 -4.65 23.78 8.38
N PHE A 3 -4.25 22.53 8.66
CA PHE A 3 -4.67 21.36 7.91
C PHE A 3 -5.73 20.61 8.70
N HIS A 4 -6.65 19.94 8.00
CA HIS A 4 -7.71 19.13 8.61
C HIS A 4 -7.41 17.63 8.55
N GLY A 5 -6.32 17.24 7.94
CA GLY A 5 -5.91 15.85 7.86
C GLY A 5 -4.93 15.61 6.72
N VAL A 6 -4.54 14.37 6.57
CA VAL A 6 -3.66 13.90 5.51
C VAL A 6 -4.26 12.63 4.92
N MET A 7 -4.19 12.51 3.61
CA MET A 7 -4.64 11.32 2.90
C MET A 7 -3.59 10.98 1.84
N ALA A 8 -3.20 9.72 1.77
CA ALA A 8 -2.30 9.24 0.72
C ALA A 8 -3.13 8.67 -0.42
N MET A 9 -3.01 9.26 -1.62
CA MET A 9 -3.73 8.77 -2.79
C MET A 9 -2.80 7.93 -3.65
N VAL A 10 -3.23 6.69 -3.92
CA VAL A 10 -2.52 5.76 -4.79
C VAL A 10 -3.28 5.70 -6.11
N MET A 11 -2.58 5.98 -7.21
CA MET A 11 -3.19 5.99 -8.53
C MET A 11 -3.21 4.59 -9.10
N VAL A 12 -4.35 4.22 -9.69
CA VAL A 12 -4.58 2.88 -10.24
C VAL A 12 -5.30 2.99 -11.58
N GLN A 13 -5.17 1.98 -12.42
CA GLN A 13 -5.91 1.91 -13.69
C GLN A 13 -7.08 0.94 -13.64
N ASP A 14 -7.02 -0.07 -12.78
CA ASP A 14 -8.12 -1.02 -12.53
C ASP A 14 -8.57 -0.86 -11.09
N ILE A 15 -9.54 0.01 -10.87
CA ILE A 15 -9.93 0.37 -9.51
C ILE A 15 -10.66 -0.77 -8.79
N GLU A 16 -11.41 -1.62 -9.52
CA GLU A 16 -12.09 -2.75 -8.88
C GLU A 16 -11.08 -3.80 -8.39
N ARG A 17 -10.05 -4.08 -9.20
CA ARG A 17 -9.00 -5.01 -8.80
C ARG A 17 -8.20 -4.47 -7.63
N ALA A 18 -7.85 -3.18 -7.68
CA ALA A 18 -7.14 -2.52 -6.58
C ALA A 18 -7.98 -2.51 -5.30
N LEU A 19 -9.28 -2.22 -5.42
CA LEU A 19 -10.19 -2.23 -4.28
C LEU A 19 -10.20 -3.60 -3.59
N ARG A 20 -10.31 -4.68 -4.36
CA ARG A 20 -10.29 -6.03 -3.79
C ARG A 20 -8.96 -6.31 -3.08
N PHE A 21 -7.85 -5.86 -3.65
CA PHE A 21 -6.54 -6.05 -3.03
C PHE A 21 -6.46 -5.32 -1.68
N TYR A 22 -6.80 -4.05 -1.64
CA TYR A 22 -6.70 -3.25 -0.42
C TYR A 22 -7.71 -3.71 0.64
N ARG A 23 -8.95 -3.99 0.21
CA ARG A 23 -10.00 -4.41 1.13
C ARG A 23 -9.83 -5.86 1.59
N ASP A 24 -9.64 -6.80 0.64
CA ASP A 24 -9.73 -8.23 0.95
C ASP A 24 -8.37 -8.81 1.32
N THR A 25 -7.29 -8.38 0.68
CA THR A 25 -5.94 -8.88 0.98
C THR A 25 -5.32 -8.11 2.14
N LEU A 26 -5.34 -6.78 2.11
CA LEU A 26 -4.76 -5.97 3.17
C LEU A 26 -5.70 -5.76 4.36
N GLY A 27 -6.99 -5.95 4.18
CA GLY A 27 -7.97 -5.80 5.27
C GLY A 27 -8.36 -4.36 5.55
N PHE A 28 -8.19 -3.46 4.59
CA PHE A 28 -8.61 -2.07 4.76
C PHE A 28 -10.12 -1.96 4.75
N THR A 29 -10.64 -0.97 5.47
CA THR A 29 -12.08 -0.73 5.59
C THR A 29 -12.50 0.43 4.69
N VAL A 30 -13.43 0.17 3.76
CA VAL A 30 -13.95 1.20 2.87
C VAL A 30 -14.77 2.21 3.68
N GLN A 31 -14.44 3.49 3.54
CA GLN A 31 -15.19 4.59 4.13
C GLN A 31 -16.12 5.24 3.11
N ASP A 32 -15.65 5.42 1.86
CA ASP A 32 -16.43 6.00 0.79
C ASP A 32 -15.99 5.37 -0.54
N GLU A 33 -16.95 5.05 -1.39
CA GLU A 33 -16.67 4.40 -2.66
C GLU A 33 -17.44 5.12 -3.77
N GLN A 34 -16.68 5.65 -4.73
CA GLN A 34 -17.21 6.24 -5.95
C GLN A 34 -16.73 5.43 -7.15
N GLU A 35 -17.22 5.73 -8.33
CA GLU A 35 -16.85 4.99 -9.54
C GLU A 35 -15.36 5.11 -9.86
N ASP A 36 -14.77 6.27 -9.61
CA ASP A 36 -13.37 6.58 -9.95
C ASP A 36 -12.49 6.86 -8.72
N TRP A 37 -12.98 6.55 -7.52
CA TRP A 37 -12.29 6.90 -6.29
C TRP A 37 -12.81 6.07 -5.12
N VAL A 38 -11.89 5.63 -4.27
CA VAL A 38 -12.24 4.89 -3.04
C VAL A 38 -11.40 5.47 -1.90
N LEU A 39 -12.05 5.75 -0.78
CA LEU A 39 -11.38 6.18 0.44
C LEU A 39 -11.49 5.08 1.50
N PHE A 40 -10.36 4.74 2.11
CA PHE A 40 -10.31 3.79 3.22
C PHE A 40 -10.15 4.53 4.53
N GLN A 41 -10.68 3.94 5.61
CA GLN A 41 -10.58 4.52 6.96
C GLN A 41 -9.14 4.66 7.44
N GLU A 42 -8.24 3.85 6.90
CA GLU A 42 -6.82 3.84 7.26
C GLU A 42 -6.04 5.05 6.69
N GLY A 43 -6.68 5.88 5.87
CA GLY A 43 -6.05 7.10 5.37
C GLY A 43 -5.44 6.98 3.97
N VAL A 44 -5.61 5.83 3.34
CA VAL A 44 -5.23 5.62 1.93
C VAL A 44 -6.48 5.77 1.06
N SER A 45 -6.33 6.34 -0.12
CA SER A 45 -7.38 6.35 -1.13
C SER A 45 -6.85 5.83 -2.46
N LEU A 46 -7.75 5.33 -3.29
CA LEU A 46 -7.46 4.92 -4.65
C LEU A 46 -8.06 5.94 -5.60
N GLY A 47 -7.26 6.44 -6.54
CA GLY A 47 -7.74 7.35 -7.59
C GLY A 47 -7.52 6.69 -8.95
N LEU A 48 -8.56 6.72 -9.80
CA LEU A 48 -8.46 6.16 -11.14
C LEU A 48 -7.63 7.09 -12.03
N SER A 49 -6.55 6.54 -12.60
CA SER A 49 -5.69 7.30 -13.52
C SER A 49 -6.16 7.07 -14.96
N PRO A 50 -6.37 8.15 -15.75
CA PRO A 50 -6.71 8.00 -17.16
C PRO A 50 -5.49 7.61 -18.03
N GLU A 51 -4.28 7.77 -17.51
CA GLU A 51 -3.04 7.54 -18.25
C GLU A 51 -2.31 6.32 -17.69
N PRO A 52 -1.52 5.60 -18.51
CA PRO A 52 -0.67 4.53 -18.00
C PRO A 52 0.25 5.03 -16.89
N LEU A 53 0.35 4.23 -15.82
CA LEU A 53 1.21 4.59 -14.68
C LEU A 53 2.66 4.21 -14.98
N PRO A 54 3.64 5.05 -14.58
CA PRO A 54 5.03 4.65 -14.66
C PRO A 54 5.30 3.51 -13.67
N GLU A 55 6.28 2.68 -14.00
CA GLU A 55 6.69 1.61 -13.08
C GLU A 55 7.31 2.22 -11.83
N ALA A 56 6.79 1.85 -10.65
CA ALA A 56 7.33 2.32 -9.38
C ALA A 56 8.67 1.66 -9.10
N ASN A 57 9.64 2.46 -8.64
CA ASN A 57 11.01 2.03 -8.42
C ASN A 57 11.55 2.69 -7.16
N LEU A 58 12.15 1.90 -6.25
CA LEU A 58 12.69 2.43 -4.99
C LEU A 58 13.73 3.53 -5.22
N ALA A 59 14.51 3.45 -6.29
CA ALA A 59 15.55 4.44 -6.57
C ALA A 59 14.99 5.83 -6.88
N ILE A 60 13.76 5.90 -7.38
CA ILE A 60 13.13 7.16 -7.76
C ILE A 60 11.84 7.45 -6.96
N ASN A 61 11.48 6.57 -6.04
CA ASN A 61 10.28 6.72 -5.24
C ASN A 61 10.59 7.61 -4.04
N ALA A 62 10.21 8.89 -4.13
CA ALA A 62 10.49 9.84 -3.07
C ALA A 62 9.53 9.73 -1.89
N VAL A 63 8.35 9.14 -2.12
CA VAL A 63 7.32 8.96 -1.08
C VAL A 63 6.89 7.50 -1.06
N MET A 64 6.80 6.92 0.13
CA MET A 64 6.42 5.54 0.31
C MET A 64 5.25 5.46 1.29
N VAL A 65 4.16 4.81 0.88
CA VAL A 65 3.08 4.48 1.80
C VAL A 65 3.55 3.34 2.68
N THR A 66 3.60 3.59 3.98
CA THR A 66 4.10 2.64 4.96
C THR A 66 2.97 2.21 5.89
N LEU A 67 2.76 0.91 5.98
CA LEU A 67 1.76 0.30 6.86
C LEU A 67 2.48 -0.19 8.11
N ILE A 68 2.08 0.34 9.27
CA ILE A 68 2.67 -0.07 10.54
C ILE A 68 1.96 -1.32 11.03
N VAL A 69 2.73 -2.37 11.28
CA VAL A 69 2.22 -3.66 11.75
C VAL A 69 2.98 -4.11 12.99
N GLU A 70 2.43 -5.05 13.74
CA GLU A 70 3.10 -5.58 14.92
C GLU A 70 4.20 -6.57 14.58
N ASP A 71 4.03 -7.34 13.50
CA ASP A 71 4.95 -8.42 13.12
C ASP A 71 5.06 -8.48 11.60
N VAL A 72 6.14 -7.91 11.06
CA VAL A 72 6.39 -7.88 9.62
C VAL A 72 6.54 -9.28 9.05
N ALA A 73 7.24 -10.18 9.75
CA ALA A 73 7.47 -11.54 9.25
C ALA A 73 6.15 -12.31 9.12
N ALA A 74 5.26 -12.17 10.09
CA ALA A 74 3.95 -12.83 10.04
C ALA A 74 3.10 -12.28 8.91
N CYS A 75 3.06 -10.96 8.73
CA CYS A 75 2.34 -10.33 7.62
C CYS A 75 2.92 -10.76 6.27
N TYR A 76 4.23 -10.79 6.16
CA TYR A 76 4.91 -11.23 4.95
C TYR A 76 4.49 -12.65 4.56
N ASN A 77 4.54 -13.58 5.51
CA ASN A 77 4.19 -14.99 5.25
C ASN A 77 2.74 -15.12 4.80
N GLU A 78 1.83 -14.42 5.45
CA GLU A 78 0.42 -14.44 5.07
C GLU A 78 0.21 -13.86 3.67
N MET A 79 0.86 -12.74 3.37
CA MET A 79 0.72 -12.07 2.08
C MET A 79 1.32 -12.90 0.94
N ILE A 80 2.45 -13.57 1.17
CA ILE A 80 3.04 -14.48 0.19
C ILE A 80 2.06 -15.60 -0.16
N GLN A 81 1.36 -16.16 0.82
CA GLN A 81 0.35 -17.19 0.60
C GLN A 81 -0.83 -16.67 -0.23
N GLN A 82 -1.10 -15.37 -0.16
CA GLN A 82 -2.15 -14.73 -0.93
C GLN A 82 -1.68 -14.24 -2.31
N GLY A 83 -0.43 -14.54 -2.66
CA GLY A 83 0.10 -14.22 -4.00
C GLY A 83 0.65 -12.82 -4.14
N VAL A 84 0.91 -12.12 -3.04
CA VAL A 84 1.47 -10.77 -3.10
C VAL A 84 2.94 -10.83 -3.53
N ALA A 85 3.32 -9.95 -4.46
CA ALA A 85 4.69 -9.86 -4.95
C ALA A 85 5.49 -8.91 -4.06
N PHE A 86 6.57 -9.41 -3.46
CA PHE A 86 7.46 -8.60 -2.64
C PHE A 86 8.69 -8.18 -3.44
N PHE A 87 9.01 -6.90 -3.36
CA PHE A 87 10.22 -6.33 -3.91
C PHE A 87 11.39 -6.56 -2.97
N LEU A 88 11.15 -6.42 -1.66
CA LEU A 88 12.15 -6.59 -0.61
C LEU A 88 11.56 -7.45 0.50
N PRO A 89 12.18 -8.60 0.83
CA PRO A 89 11.70 -9.42 1.94
C PRO A 89 11.99 -8.75 3.29
N PRO A 90 11.45 -9.29 4.41
CA PRO A 90 11.72 -8.71 5.73
C PRO A 90 13.20 -8.50 5.98
N THR A 91 13.53 -7.29 6.36
CA THR A 91 14.90 -6.83 6.59
C THR A 91 14.92 -6.01 7.88
N THR A 92 15.90 -6.26 8.74
CA THR A 92 16.05 -5.51 9.98
C THR A 92 17.29 -4.63 9.90
N ASP A 93 17.11 -3.36 10.24
CA ASP A 93 18.20 -2.38 10.25
C ASP A 93 17.90 -1.33 11.31
N GLY A 94 18.81 -1.14 12.24
CA GLY A 94 18.70 -0.09 13.26
C GLY A 94 17.48 -0.19 14.16
N GLY A 95 17.05 -1.39 14.52
CA GLY A 95 15.89 -1.59 15.39
C GLY A 95 14.55 -1.51 14.67
N ILE A 96 14.56 -1.42 13.33
CA ILE A 96 13.35 -1.37 12.50
C ILE A 96 13.37 -2.60 11.59
N THR A 97 12.25 -3.30 11.52
CA THR A 97 12.06 -4.38 10.54
C THR A 97 11.04 -3.90 9.51
N PHE A 98 11.37 -4.08 8.23
CA PHE A 98 10.53 -3.60 7.14
C PHE A 98 10.58 -4.58 5.97
N ALA A 99 9.56 -4.50 5.10
CA ALA A 99 9.49 -5.26 3.85
C ALA A 99 8.72 -4.40 2.85
N THR A 100 9.03 -4.55 1.56
CA THR A 100 8.41 -3.75 0.51
C THR A 100 7.70 -4.65 -0.48
N PHE A 101 6.46 -4.32 -0.81
CA PHE A 101 5.65 -5.12 -1.74
C PHE A 101 5.00 -4.22 -2.78
N ARG A 102 4.46 -4.87 -3.82
CA ARG A 102 3.71 -4.17 -4.86
C ARG A 102 2.23 -4.48 -4.73
N ASP A 103 1.40 -3.45 -4.97
CA ASP A 103 -0.03 -3.70 -5.13
C ASP A 103 -0.30 -4.27 -6.53
N THR A 104 -1.58 -4.43 -6.88
CA THR A 104 -1.96 -5.01 -8.17
C THR A 104 -1.59 -4.13 -9.37
N GLU A 105 -1.27 -2.87 -9.13
CA GLU A 105 -0.91 -1.89 -10.16
C GLU A 105 0.59 -1.59 -10.19
N GLY A 106 1.39 -2.32 -9.40
CA GLY A 106 2.82 -2.12 -9.32
C GLY A 106 3.26 -0.99 -8.40
N ASN A 107 2.36 -0.37 -7.67
CA ASN A 107 2.72 0.63 -6.69
C ASN A 107 3.47 -0.02 -5.53
N LEU A 108 4.53 0.64 -5.05
CA LEU A 108 5.32 0.14 -3.92
C LEU A 108 4.72 0.61 -2.60
N LEU A 109 4.52 -0.33 -1.70
CA LEU A 109 4.12 -0.07 -0.32
C LEU A 109 5.09 -0.79 0.61
N GLN A 110 5.16 -0.32 1.84
CA GLN A 110 6.08 -0.87 2.83
C GLN A 110 5.32 -1.33 4.07
N LEU A 111 5.70 -2.50 4.60
CA LEU A 111 5.36 -2.91 5.95
C LEU A 111 6.49 -2.49 6.87
N MET A 112 6.16 -2.03 8.08
CA MET A 112 7.17 -1.62 9.05
C MET A 112 6.72 -1.98 10.47
N GLU A 113 7.63 -2.51 11.26
CA GLU A 113 7.47 -2.64 12.70
C GLU A 113 8.62 -1.93 13.39
N MET A 114 8.29 -1.20 14.44
CA MET A 114 9.28 -0.48 15.26
C MET A 114 9.49 -1.27 16.54
N GLN A 115 10.74 -1.51 16.86
CA GLN A 115 11.13 -2.29 18.05
C GLN A 115 11.51 -1.40 19.21
#